data_5ea4a4e29d2cdd66016656481d17bae9
#
_entry.id   5ea4a4e29d2cdd66016656481d17bae9
#
_cell.length_a   1.000
_cell.length_b   1.000
_cell.length_c   1.000
_cell.angle_alpha   90.00
_cell.angle_beta   90.00
_cell.angle_gamma   90.00
#
_symmetry.space_group_name_H-M   'P 1'
#
loop_
_entity.id
_entity.type
_entity.pdbx_description
1 polymer ?
#
loop_
_entity_poly.entity_id
_entity_poly.type
_entity_poly.pdbx_seq_one_letter_code
_entity_poly.pdbx_strand_id
1 'polypeptide(L)'
;VYKRQDECERGIKVIFNENGTLEIYDDSTDSYLSWHLTYDEVQGELYVCWTDRIKQKSFTKEAFEFERNLGYFLDSLTIEILYLIWKPKGYYDFQVYHPNRIISAPYYKDRIVEEWLTDRFVKPFLEPKLHPGNVACQEGKGPPEAQKIVKSILEKMYQKYGTDFYVLQCDIQGYYDNVNHERIKEQFSGMQAMGYILFMNIVDGWKKTDCYAAENDPTGEYGVPKGNLPSQWIGLAYLNEVDWYIAQRDDNEGQVRYMDDFLTFFHLKSSCKDCKIKIEKYLEEHSMGVRLHPKKTKYMPIKQGFTFCGWQYSIDDKGRIKCRVRTDRKRLTKKRMKRLSEDYCKGKVTSFDVKQKMNGTFAFLNQGDTKQLQRYLTYKYIFTKDESLLHKDRSYNFKKKQKIYKEEKSYEKE
;
A
#
# COMPACT_ATOMS: atom_id res chain seq x y z
N VAL A 1 -14.77 44.79 3.34
CA VAL A 1 -15.57 43.90 4.20
C VAL A 1 -16.56 43.17 3.28
N TYR A 2 -16.20 41.99 2.79
CA TYR A 2 -17.13 41.10 2.09
C TYR A 2 -17.67 40.08 3.08
N LYS A 3 -18.84 40.33 3.65
CA LYS A 3 -19.66 39.30 4.25
C LYS A 3 -20.39 38.57 3.12
N ARG A 4 -19.93 37.43 2.68
CA ARG A 4 -20.74 36.40 2.01
C ARG A 4 -21.02 35.30 3.03
N GLN A 5 -22.24 35.26 3.49
CA GLN A 5 -22.83 34.08 4.12
C GLN A 5 -23.27 33.16 2.98
N ASP A 6 -22.37 32.23 2.58
CA ASP A 6 -22.81 31.10 1.78
C ASP A 6 -23.07 29.94 2.76
N GLU A 7 -24.34 29.61 2.94
CA GLU A 7 -24.79 28.44 3.67
C GLU A 7 -24.29 27.19 2.93
N CYS A 8 -23.35 26.47 3.53
CA CYS A 8 -22.98 25.14 3.07
C CYS A 8 -24.10 24.16 3.48
N GLU A 9 -24.47 23.24 2.63
CA GLU A 9 -25.56 22.24 2.80
C GLU A 9 -25.53 21.40 4.12
N ARG A 10 -24.57 21.68 5.03
CA ARG A 10 -24.33 20.97 6.30
C ARG A 10 -24.40 21.85 7.54
N GLY A 11 -24.95 23.07 7.48
CA GLY A 11 -25.02 23.96 8.64
C GLY A 11 -23.68 24.54 9.09
N ILE A 12 -22.69 24.61 8.20
CA ILE A 12 -21.38 25.18 8.47
C ILE A 12 -21.29 26.58 7.85
N LYS A 13 -20.95 27.59 8.67
CA LYS A 13 -20.70 28.94 8.21
C LYS A 13 -19.21 29.27 8.21
N VAL A 14 -18.72 29.81 7.12
CA VAL A 14 -17.33 30.22 6.96
C VAL A 14 -17.25 31.73 7.14
N ILE A 15 -16.44 32.21 8.09
CA ILE A 15 -16.27 33.60 8.43
C ILE A 15 -14.82 34.02 8.19
N PHE A 16 -14.61 34.98 7.29
CA PHE A 16 -13.28 35.61 7.12
C PHE A 16 -13.13 36.78 8.06
N ASN A 17 -12.09 36.74 8.87
CA ASN A 17 -11.74 37.84 9.75
C ASN A 17 -10.87 38.88 9.02
N GLU A 18 -10.87 40.13 9.51
CA GLU A 18 -10.08 41.23 8.94
C GLU A 18 -8.56 41.00 8.99
N ASN A 19 -8.10 40.10 9.85
CA ASN A 19 -6.70 39.67 9.96
C ASN A 19 -6.30 38.55 9.00
N GLY A 20 -7.17 38.13 8.07
CA GLY A 20 -6.91 37.06 7.09
C GLY A 20 -7.04 35.64 7.64
N THR A 21 -7.53 35.49 8.87
CA THR A 21 -7.85 34.16 9.44
C THR A 21 -9.26 33.75 9.09
N LEU A 22 -9.41 32.44 8.86
CA LEU A 22 -10.68 31.79 8.57
C LEU A 22 -11.24 31.19 9.87
N GLU A 23 -12.46 31.54 10.21
CA GLU A 23 -13.24 30.90 11.27
C GLU A 23 -14.39 30.11 10.65
N ILE A 24 -14.59 28.91 11.14
CA ILE A 24 -15.72 28.07 10.74
C ILE A 24 -16.62 27.90 11.94
N TYR A 25 -17.89 28.26 11.77
CA TYR A 25 -18.91 28.06 12.76
C TYR A 25 -19.77 26.86 12.36
N ASP A 26 -19.94 25.91 13.27
CA ASP A 26 -20.80 24.76 13.10
C ASP A 26 -22.11 25.02 13.84
N ASP A 27 -23.17 25.30 13.09
CA ASP A 27 -24.52 25.53 13.62
C ASP A 27 -25.06 24.33 14.41
N SER A 28 -24.59 23.11 14.13
CA SER A 28 -25.06 21.89 14.79
C SER A 28 -24.51 21.72 16.21
N THR A 29 -23.33 22.28 16.47
CA THR A 29 -22.63 22.20 17.76
C THR A 29 -22.57 23.54 18.49
N ASP A 30 -23.09 24.61 17.88
CA ASP A 30 -23.02 25.99 18.39
C ASP A 30 -21.57 26.38 18.80
N SER A 31 -20.58 25.97 18.01
CA SER A 31 -19.18 26.17 18.33
C SER A 31 -18.36 26.71 17.16
N TYR A 32 -17.40 27.60 17.49
CA TYR A 32 -16.38 28.05 16.54
C TYR A 32 -15.28 27.01 16.43
N LEU A 33 -15.06 26.54 15.22
CA LEU A 33 -13.88 25.74 14.88
C LEU A 33 -12.83 26.71 14.36
N SER A 34 -11.95 27.21 15.23
CA SER A 34 -10.89 28.16 14.82
C SER A 34 -9.80 27.47 14.00
N TRP A 35 -9.55 27.98 12.81
CA TRP A 35 -8.43 27.57 11.96
C TRP A 35 -7.44 28.71 11.81
N HIS A 36 -6.18 28.36 11.89
CA HIS A 36 -5.10 29.31 11.63
C HIS A 36 -4.36 28.98 10.34
N LEU A 37 -5.08 28.57 9.27
CA LEU A 37 -4.48 28.42 7.95
C LEU A 37 -4.67 29.68 7.13
N THR A 38 -3.56 30.29 6.75
CA THR A 38 -3.55 31.45 5.86
C THR A 38 -3.56 31.00 4.40
N TYR A 39 -3.96 31.92 3.51
CA TYR A 39 -3.89 31.70 2.06
C TYR A 39 -2.48 31.28 1.61
N ASP A 40 -1.46 32.00 2.09
CA ASP A 40 -0.06 31.77 1.70
C ASP A 40 0.46 30.41 2.15
N GLU A 41 0.05 29.94 3.35
CA GLU A 41 0.40 28.60 3.84
C GLU A 41 -0.18 27.49 2.94
N VAL A 42 -1.49 27.54 2.67
CA VAL A 42 -2.15 26.53 1.82
C VAL A 42 -1.57 26.54 0.41
N GLN A 43 -1.39 27.73 -0.19
CA GLN A 43 -0.81 27.85 -1.53
C GLN A 43 0.63 27.33 -1.58
N GLY A 44 1.45 27.67 -0.57
CA GLY A 44 2.83 27.21 -0.46
C GLY A 44 2.94 25.69 -0.32
N GLU A 45 2.08 25.10 0.50
CA GLU A 45 2.03 23.63 0.67
C GLU A 45 1.55 22.91 -0.61
N LEU A 46 0.54 23.43 -1.30
CA LEU A 46 0.11 22.91 -2.60
C LEU A 46 1.21 22.99 -3.66
N TYR A 47 2.00 24.10 -3.65
CA TYR A 47 3.16 24.23 -4.53
C TYR A 47 4.21 23.13 -4.23
N VAL A 48 4.45 22.82 -2.96
CA VAL A 48 5.35 21.70 -2.59
C VAL A 48 4.83 20.36 -3.12
N CYS A 49 3.56 20.05 -2.91
CA CYS A 49 2.94 18.82 -3.45
C CYS A 49 3.07 18.73 -4.97
N TRP A 50 2.87 19.84 -5.68
CA TRP A 50 3.07 19.90 -7.12
C TRP A 50 4.54 19.64 -7.51
N THR A 51 5.52 20.25 -6.83
CA THR A 51 6.96 20.03 -7.13
C THR A 51 7.38 18.59 -6.92
N ASP A 52 6.85 17.90 -5.91
CA ASP A 52 7.14 16.48 -5.65
C ASP A 52 6.54 15.58 -6.75
N ARG A 53 5.39 15.93 -7.29
CA ARG A 53 4.80 15.23 -8.45
C ARG A 53 5.60 15.41 -9.74
N ILE A 54 6.15 16.58 -10.01
CA ILE A 54 7.03 16.79 -11.18
C ILE A 54 8.23 15.85 -11.12
N LYS A 55 8.84 15.67 -9.95
CA LYS A 55 9.95 14.72 -9.75
C LYS A 55 9.57 13.29 -10.16
N GLN A 56 8.30 12.93 -10.06
CA GLN A 56 7.78 11.62 -10.47
C GLN A 56 7.55 11.48 -11.99
N LYS A 57 7.89 12.49 -12.80
CA LYS A 57 7.86 12.47 -14.27
C LYS A 57 6.47 12.20 -14.87
N SER A 58 5.46 12.92 -14.45
CA SER A 58 4.14 12.88 -15.08
C SER A 58 4.16 13.69 -16.37
N PHE A 59 4.24 13.02 -17.52
CA PHE A 59 4.17 13.62 -18.87
C PHE A 59 2.77 13.51 -19.46
N THR A 60 1.73 13.79 -18.69
CA THR A 60 0.35 13.79 -19.18
C THR A 60 -0.03 15.18 -19.71
N LYS A 61 -1.01 15.22 -20.63
CA LYS A 61 -1.56 16.48 -21.15
C LYS A 61 -2.07 17.36 -20.01
N GLU A 62 -2.74 16.77 -19.01
CA GLU A 62 -3.25 17.47 -17.84
C GLU A 62 -2.13 18.09 -16.99
N ALA A 63 -1.02 17.35 -16.77
CA ALA A 63 0.11 17.87 -16.02
C ALA A 63 0.73 19.08 -16.73
N PHE A 64 0.91 18.99 -18.04
CA PHE A 64 1.45 20.10 -18.85
C PHE A 64 0.52 21.33 -18.86
N GLU A 65 -0.79 21.12 -18.93
CA GLU A 65 -1.78 22.20 -18.84
C GLU A 65 -1.75 22.87 -17.47
N PHE A 66 -1.62 22.10 -16.40
CA PHE A 66 -1.48 22.60 -15.03
C PHE A 66 -0.21 23.42 -14.88
N GLU A 67 0.93 22.91 -15.33
CA GLU A 67 2.22 23.60 -15.28
C GLU A 67 2.19 24.95 -16.03
N ARG A 68 1.55 24.96 -17.21
CA ARG A 68 1.44 26.18 -18.03
C ARG A 68 0.60 27.27 -17.37
N ASN A 69 -0.36 26.91 -16.52
CA ASN A 69 -1.27 27.83 -15.83
C ASN A 69 -1.13 27.70 -14.30
N LEU A 70 0.08 27.42 -13.82
CA LEU A 70 0.36 27.05 -12.44
C LEU A 70 -0.23 28.02 -11.41
N GLY A 71 0.05 29.32 -11.55
CA GLY A 71 -0.45 30.35 -10.63
C GLY A 71 -1.98 30.32 -10.53
N TYR A 72 -2.66 30.35 -11.67
CA TYR A 72 -4.12 30.31 -11.72
C TYR A 72 -4.71 29.05 -11.03
N PHE A 73 -4.14 27.89 -11.28
CA PHE A 73 -4.64 26.67 -10.67
C PHE A 73 -4.35 26.56 -9.18
N LEU A 74 -3.18 27.04 -8.73
CA LEU A 74 -2.89 27.07 -7.28
C LEU A 74 -3.81 28.07 -6.56
N ASP A 75 -4.04 29.26 -7.12
CA ASP A 75 -4.98 30.23 -6.57
C ASP A 75 -6.39 29.65 -6.45
N SER A 76 -6.90 29.05 -7.54
CA SER A 76 -8.22 28.41 -7.55
C SER A 76 -8.34 27.33 -6.48
N LEU A 77 -7.36 26.40 -6.41
CA LEU A 77 -7.37 25.33 -5.42
C LEU A 77 -7.27 25.85 -3.99
N THR A 78 -6.44 26.86 -3.73
CA THR A 78 -6.31 27.50 -2.42
C THR A 78 -7.65 28.07 -1.97
N ILE A 79 -8.34 28.80 -2.85
CA ILE A 79 -9.66 29.34 -2.57
C ILE A 79 -10.67 28.23 -2.34
N GLU A 80 -10.74 27.24 -3.22
CA GLU A 80 -11.67 26.12 -3.11
C GLU A 80 -11.50 25.35 -1.78
N ILE A 81 -10.26 25.18 -1.31
CA ILE A 81 -9.91 24.53 -0.04
C ILE A 81 -10.32 25.40 1.14
N LEU A 82 -9.93 26.68 1.17
CA LEU A 82 -10.22 27.58 2.27
C LEU A 82 -11.74 27.80 2.48
N TYR A 83 -12.49 27.84 1.39
CA TYR A 83 -13.95 27.93 1.43
C TYR A 83 -14.66 26.59 1.62
N LEU A 84 -13.93 25.48 1.77
CA LEU A 84 -14.45 24.12 1.89
C LEU A 84 -15.37 23.67 0.72
N ILE A 85 -15.25 24.31 -0.43
CA ILE A 85 -16.05 24.01 -1.62
C ILE A 85 -15.35 23.05 -2.58
N TRP A 86 -14.08 22.73 -2.32
CA TRP A 86 -13.35 21.75 -3.13
C TRP A 86 -14.02 20.37 -3.07
N LYS A 87 -14.27 19.80 -4.24
CA LYS A 87 -14.73 18.42 -4.42
C LYS A 87 -13.90 17.77 -5.53
N PRO A 88 -13.58 16.47 -5.44
CA PRO A 88 -12.93 15.78 -6.54
C PRO A 88 -13.73 15.92 -7.83
N LYS A 89 -13.08 16.23 -8.93
CA LYS A 89 -13.71 16.30 -10.26
C LYS A 89 -14.23 14.94 -10.72
N GLY A 90 -13.71 13.86 -10.12
CA GLY A 90 -14.02 12.48 -10.44
C GLY A 90 -12.78 11.68 -10.80
N TYR A 91 -13.00 10.53 -11.39
CA TYR A 91 -11.97 9.52 -11.64
C TYR A 91 -12.04 9.06 -13.10
N TYR A 92 -10.90 8.68 -13.65
CA TYR A 92 -10.83 7.97 -14.92
C TYR A 92 -10.31 6.57 -14.71
N ASP A 93 -10.94 5.59 -15.36
CA ASP A 93 -10.63 4.18 -15.22
C ASP A 93 -9.64 3.73 -16.28
N PHE A 94 -8.65 2.94 -15.86
CA PHE A 94 -7.77 2.23 -16.78
C PHE A 94 -7.42 0.84 -16.26
N GLN A 95 -7.18 -0.08 -17.18
CA GLN A 95 -6.90 -1.47 -16.86
C GLN A 95 -5.41 -1.71 -16.69
N VAL A 96 -5.04 -2.34 -15.57
CA VAL A 96 -3.71 -2.90 -15.33
C VAL A 96 -3.80 -4.41 -15.48
N TYR A 97 -2.93 -5.01 -16.32
CA TYR A 97 -3.00 -6.43 -16.67
C TYR A 97 -2.22 -7.38 -15.76
N HIS A 98 -1.34 -6.86 -14.91
CA HIS A 98 -0.49 -7.69 -14.04
C HIS A 98 -0.33 -7.09 -12.62
N PRO A 99 -1.21 -7.42 -11.66
CA PRO A 99 -2.42 -8.25 -11.75
C PRO A 99 -3.53 -7.56 -12.54
N ASN A 100 -4.46 -8.33 -13.10
CA ASN A 100 -5.59 -7.77 -13.83
C ASN A 100 -6.55 -7.06 -12.87
N ARG A 101 -6.66 -5.73 -13.01
CA ARG A 101 -7.54 -4.89 -12.19
C ARG A 101 -7.80 -3.55 -12.87
N ILE A 102 -8.96 -2.98 -12.59
CA ILE A 102 -9.29 -1.60 -12.95
C ILE A 102 -8.74 -0.69 -11.86
N ILE A 103 -8.13 0.40 -12.27
CA ILE A 103 -7.63 1.48 -11.42
C ILE A 103 -8.44 2.72 -11.73
N SER A 104 -9.09 3.30 -10.73
CA SER A 104 -9.81 4.57 -10.80
C SER A 104 -8.90 5.67 -10.28
N ALA A 105 -8.25 6.40 -11.18
CA ALA A 105 -7.30 7.43 -10.82
C ALA A 105 -7.95 8.82 -10.85
N PRO A 106 -7.69 9.68 -9.87
CA PRO A 106 -8.20 11.05 -9.86
C PRO A 106 -7.50 11.91 -10.93
N TYR A 107 -8.14 12.99 -11.36
CA TYR A 107 -7.54 13.96 -12.26
C TYR A 107 -6.34 14.65 -11.64
N TYR A 108 -5.47 15.23 -12.47
CA TYR A 108 -4.17 15.75 -12.03
C TYR A 108 -4.28 16.82 -10.92
N LYS A 109 -5.23 17.75 -11.04
CA LYS A 109 -5.52 18.77 -10.01
C LYS A 109 -5.88 18.14 -8.66
N ASP A 110 -6.78 17.17 -8.69
CA ASP A 110 -7.28 16.53 -7.49
C ASP A 110 -6.17 15.77 -6.76
N ARG A 111 -5.23 15.16 -7.50
CA ARG A 111 -4.06 14.47 -6.88
C ARG A 111 -3.20 15.40 -6.04
N ILE A 112 -3.09 16.68 -6.40
CA ILE A 112 -2.31 17.67 -5.64
C ILE A 112 -3.01 17.94 -4.32
N VAL A 113 -4.33 18.16 -4.36
CA VAL A 113 -5.13 18.38 -3.15
C VAL A 113 -5.19 17.11 -2.27
N GLU A 114 -5.37 15.93 -2.88
CA GLU A 114 -5.36 14.67 -2.14
C GLU A 114 -4.02 14.40 -1.42
N GLU A 115 -2.89 14.78 -2.04
CA GLU A 115 -1.56 14.69 -1.43
C GLU A 115 -1.44 15.67 -0.27
N TRP A 116 -1.78 16.94 -0.48
CA TRP A 116 -1.80 17.97 0.55
C TRP A 116 -2.68 17.56 1.75
N LEU A 117 -3.91 17.15 1.48
CA LEU A 117 -4.87 16.71 2.49
C LEU A 117 -4.33 15.51 3.29
N THR A 118 -3.72 14.56 2.59
CA THR A 118 -3.13 13.38 3.21
C THR A 118 -1.97 13.74 4.12
N ASP A 119 -1.05 14.58 3.65
CA ASP A 119 0.15 14.95 4.40
C ASP A 119 -0.17 15.87 5.59
N ARG A 120 -1.11 16.79 5.40
CA ARG A 120 -1.46 17.78 6.43
C ARG A 120 -2.37 17.23 7.52
N PHE A 121 -3.35 16.38 7.18
CA PHE A 121 -4.40 15.97 8.12
C PHE A 121 -4.45 14.47 8.36
N VAL A 122 -4.43 13.65 7.29
CA VAL A 122 -4.67 12.21 7.41
C VAL A 122 -3.52 11.48 8.09
N LYS A 123 -2.29 11.71 7.64
CA LYS A 123 -1.09 11.10 8.23
C LYS A 123 -0.92 11.46 9.70
N PRO A 124 -0.88 12.74 10.10
CA PRO A 124 -0.71 13.12 11.50
C PRO A 124 -1.81 12.57 12.42
N PHE A 125 -3.03 12.46 11.92
CA PHE A 125 -4.15 11.89 12.66
C PHE A 125 -4.05 10.39 12.85
N LEU A 126 -3.63 9.66 11.79
CA LEU A 126 -3.74 8.21 11.75
C LEU A 126 -2.46 7.48 12.18
N GLU A 127 -1.27 7.94 11.78
CA GLU A 127 -0.01 7.25 12.05
C GLU A 127 0.22 6.90 13.53
N PRO A 128 -0.07 7.80 14.49
CA PRO A 128 0.11 7.49 15.92
C PRO A 128 -0.82 6.39 16.45
N LYS A 129 -1.92 6.12 15.74
CA LYS A 129 -2.95 5.15 16.14
C LYS A 129 -2.75 3.77 15.52
N LEU A 130 -1.92 3.69 14.46
CA LEU A 130 -1.72 2.45 13.73
C LEU A 130 -0.96 1.42 14.57
N HIS A 131 -1.44 0.18 14.52
CA HIS A 131 -0.73 -0.94 15.14
C HIS A 131 0.69 -1.08 14.55
N PRO A 132 1.73 -1.30 15.37
CA PRO A 132 3.12 -1.38 14.89
C PRO A 132 3.37 -2.45 13.83
N GLY A 133 2.61 -3.53 13.85
CA GLY A 133 2.64 -4.60 12.84
C GLY A 133 2.00 -4.24 11.50
N ASN A 134 1.33 -3.08 11.38
CA ASN A 134 0.85 -2.56 10.11
C ASN A 134 1.99 -1.83 9.40
N VAL A 135 2.49 -2.42 8.32
CA VAL A 135 3.74 -1.96 7.67
C VAL A 135 3.53 -1.50 6.22
N ALA A 136 2.30 -1.27 5.78
CA ALA A 136 2.02 -0.80 4.44
C ALA A 136 2.01 0.74 4.37
N CYS A 137 2.40 1.31 3.24
CA CYS A 137 2.21 2.70 2.82
C CYS A 137 2.64 3.78 3.83
N GLN A 138 3.51 3.48 4.78
CA GLN A 138 4.08 4.42 5.76
C GLN A 138 5.55 4.65 5.45
N GLU A 139 6.07 5.84 5.78
CA GLU A 139 7.48 6.16 5.58
C GLU A 139 8.38 5.22 6.40
N GLY A 140 9.47 4.78 5.80
CA GLY A 140 10.39 3.81 6.42
C GLY A 140 9.85 2.39 6.56
N LYS A 141 8.58 2.15 6.27
CA LYS A 141 7.94 0.83 6.30
C LYS A 141 7.77 0.25 4.88
N GLY A 142 7.19 -0.93 4.78
CA GLY A 142 6.99 -1.59 3.49
C GLY A 142 7.36 -3.07 3.51
N PRO A 143 7.46 -3.74 2.35
CA PRO A 143 7.82 -5.15 2.28
C PRO A 143 9.14 -5.54 2.96
N PRO A 144 10.20 -4.72 2.99
CA PRO A 144 11.41 -5.02 3.77
C PRO A 144 11.17 -5.06 5.27
N GLU A 145 10.34 -4.14 5.81
CA GLU A 145 10.01 -4.12 7.23
C GLU A 145 9.09 -5.30 7.59
N ALA A 146 8.09 -5.59 6.74
CA ALA A 146 7.29 -6.81 6.87
C ALA A 146 8.16 -8.08 6.96
N GLN A 147 9.21 -8.15 6.15
CA GLN A 147 10.15 -9.27 6.16
C GLN A 147 10.95 -9.37 7.46
N LYS A 148 11.40 -8.24 8.03
CA LYS A 148 12.12 -8.22 9.31
C LYS A 148 11.21 -8.69 10.45
N ILE A 149 9.98 -8.18 10.53
CA ILE A 149 9.00 -8.58 11.54
C ILE A 149 8.72 -10.07 11.44
N VAL A 150 8.42 -10.59 10.23
CA VAL A 150 8.18 -12.02 10.03
C VAL A 150 9.37 -12.86 10.47
N LYS A 151 10.60 -12.49 10.09
CA LYS A 151 11.79 -13.24 10.52
C LYS A 151 11.96 -13.21 12.04
N SER A 152 11.79 -12.08 12.69
CA SER A 152 11.87 -11.95 14.15
C SER A 152 10.84 -12.83 14.87
N ILE A 153 9.59 -12.84 14.37
CA ILE A 153 8.55 -13.73 14.95
C ILE A 153 8.93 -15.19 14.74
N LEU A 154 9.38 -15.58 13.54
CA LEU A 154 9.78 -16.96 13.26
C LEU A 154 10.97 -17.42 14.12
N GLU A 155 11.94 -16.55 14.38
CA GLU A 155 13.08 -16.83 15.27
C GLU A 155 12.62 -17.08 16.71
N LYS A 156 11.78 -16.20 17.26
CA LYS A 156 11.20 -16.33 18.60
C LYS A 156 10.40 -17.64 18.75
N MET A 157 9.52 -17.90 17.78
CA MET A 157 8.69 -19.09 17.81
C MET A 157 9.50 -20.38 17.65
N TYR A 158 10.52 -20.36 16.79
CA TYR A 158 11.41 -21.52 16.67
C TYR A 158 12.18 -21.81 17.98
N GLN A 159 12.65 -20.78 18.66
CA GLN A 159 13.32 -20.93 19.97
C GLN A 159 12.38 -21.53 21.02
N LYS A 160 11.09 -21.15 21.00
CA LYS A 160 10.09 -21.56 22.00
C LYS A 160 9.45 -22.92 21.68
N TYR A 161 9.19 -23.23 20.40
CA TYR A 161 8.37 -24.36 19.98
C TYR A 161 9.03 -25.23 18.89
N GLY A 162 10.26 -24.95 18.49
CA GLY A 162 10.87 -25.62 17.35
C GLY A 162 10.09 -25.36 16.07
N THR A 163 9.61 -26.44 15.42
CA THR A 163 8.75 -26.33 14.24
C THR A 163 7.29 -26.69 14.53
N ASP A 164 6.89 -26.75 15.82
CA ASP A 164 5.53 -27.07 16.23
C ASP A 164 4.72 -25.80 16.51
N PHE A 165 4.41 -25.06 15.45
CA PHE A 165 3.55 -23.90 15.51
C PHE A 165 2.86 -23.65 14.16
N TYR A 166 1.87 -22.77 14.17
CA TYR A 166 0.98 -22.51 13.05
C TYR A 166 0.94 -21.03 12.67
N VAL A 167 0.68 -20.80 11.41
CA VAL A 167 0.49 -19.45 10.83
C VAL A 167 -0.93 -19.39 10.31
N LEU A 168 -1.69 -18.40 10.75
CA LEU A 168 -2.95 -18.00 10.15
C LEU A 168 -2.66 -16.86 9.16
N GLN A 169 -2.88 -17.12 7.88
CA GLN A 169 -2.82 -16.12 6.81
C GLN A 169 -4.23 -15.72 6.42
N CYS A 170 -4.52 -14.44 6.50
CA CYS A 170 -5.80 -13.85 6.13
C CYS A 170 -5.64 -12.91 4.93
N ASP A 171 -6.65 -12.88 4.08
CA ASP A 171 -6.79 -11.98 2.93
C ASP A 171 -8.25 -11.51 2.93
N ILE A 172 -8.50 -10.24 2.68
CA ILE A 172 -9.86 -9.70 2.59
C ILE A 172 -10.35 -9.79 1.15
N GLN A 173 -11.57 -10.27 0.98
CA GLN A 173 -12.18 -10.38 -0.34
C GLN A 173 -12.62 -9.01 -0.84
N GLY A 174 -12.11 -8.58 -2.01
CA GLY A 174 -12.55 -7.33 -2.64
C GLY A 174 -12.43 -6.11 -1.73
N TYR A 175 -11.32 -5.97 -1.00
CA TYR A 175 -11.15 -5.03 0.11
C TYR A 175 -11.68 -3.63 -0.21
N TYR A 176 -11.07 -2.95 -1.16
CA TYR A 176 -11.43 -1.57 -1.52
C TYR A 176 -12.84 -1.39 -2.08
N ASP A 177 -13.43 -2.45 -2.62
CA ASP A 177 -14.76 -2.38 -3.22
C ASP A 177 -15.88 -2.47 -2.17
N ASN A 178 -15.58 -2.96 -0.95
CA ASN A 178 -16.57 -3.33 0.05
C ASN A 178 -16.44 -2.59 1.38
N VAL A 179 -15.50 -1.65 1.52
CA VAL A 179 -15.40 -0.83 2.73
C VAL A 179 -16.65 0.04 2.90
N ASN A 180 -17.23 0.07 4.10
CA ASN A 180 -18.44 0.81 4.41
C ASN A 180 -18.12 2.28 4.70
N HIS A 181 -18.79 3.22 4.06
CA HIS A 181 -18.56 4.66 4.22
C HIS A 181 -18.88 5.14 5.64
N GLU A 182 -19.94 4.63 6.29
CA GLU A 182 -20.26 5.01 7.66
C GLU A 182 -19.15 4.62 8.62
N ARG A 183 -18.53 3.44 8.44
CA ARG A 183 -17.37 3.06 9.25
C ARG A 183 -16.14 3.94 8.98
N ILE A 184 -15.94 4.38 7.75
CA ILE A 184 -14.88 5.36 7.44
C ILE A 184 -15.16 6.67 8.16
N LYS A 185 -16.40 7.19 8.11
CA LYS A 185 -16.82 8.40 8.79
C LYS A 185 -16.55 8.32 10.30
N GLU A 186 -16.94 7.21 10.93
CA GLU A 186 -16.69 6.97 12.36
C GLU A 186 -15.19 6.96 12.70
N GLN A 187 -14.38 6.20 11.94
CA GLN A 187 -12.95 6.07 12.20
C GLN A 187 -12.18 7.39 12.04
N PHE A 188 -12.65 8.29 11.18
CA PHE A 188 -12.03 9.58 10.92
C PHE A 188 -12.70 10.76 11.62
N SER A 189 -13.79 10.54 12.37
CA SER A 189 -14.58 11.61 13.04
C SER A 189 -13.76 12.49 13.99
N GLY A 190 -12.70 11.98 14.60
CA GLY A 190 -11.80 12.75 15.47
C GLY A 190 -10.68 13.49 14.72
N MET A 191 -10.68 13.49 13.39
CA MET A 191 -9.76 14.29 12.60
C MET A 191 -10.17 15.77 12.66
N GLN A 192 -9.20 16.67 12.49
CA GLN A 192 -9.47 18.10 12.45
C GLN A 192 -10.56 18.41 11.41
N ALA A 193 -11.59 19.20 11.77
CA ALA A 193 -12.85 19.30 11.01
C ALA A 193 -12.65 19.69 9.53
N MET A 194 -11.76 20.66 9.19
CA MET A 194 -11.44 21.00 7.80
C MET A 194 -10.94 19.78 7.02
N GLY A 195 -9.93 19.09 7.60
CA GLY A 195 -9.41 17.86 7.02
C GLY A 195 -10.49 16.80 6.86
N TYR A 196 -11.36 16.65 7.87
CA TYR A 196 -12.48 15.72 7.84
C TYR A 196 -13.48 16.04 6.71
N ILE A 197 -13.91 17.31 6.59
CA ILE A 197 -14.87 17.73 5.56
C ILE A 197 -14.31 17.49 4.16
N LEU A 198 -13.08 17.92 3.89
CA LEU A 198 -12.44 17.73 2.60
C LEU A 198 -12.18 16.23 2.29
N PHE A 199 -11.84 15.46 3.32
CA PHE A 199 -11.65 14.02 3.19
C PHE A 199 -12.95 13.28 2.89
N MET A 200 -14.05 13.68 3.54
CA MET A 200 -15.37 13.11 3.27
C MET A 200 -15.86 13.44 1.86
N ASN A 201 -15.50 14.59 1.28
CA ASN A 201 -15.79 14.88 -0.14
C ASN A 201 -15.15 13.83 -1.08
N ILE A 202 -14.00 13.25 -0.72
CA ILE A 202 -13.37 12.16 -1.47
C ILE A 202 -14.14 10.85 -1.27
N VAL A 203 -14.53 10.53 -0.04
CA VAL A 203 -15.27 9.30 0.31
C VAL A 203 -16.63 9.30 -0.35
N ASP A 204 -17.42 10.36 -0.16
CA ASP A 204 -18.78 10.50 -0.70
C ASP A 204 -18.78 10.67 -2.24
N GLY A 205 -17.67 11.14 -2.83
CA GLY A 205 -17.50 11.36 -4.27
C GLY A 205 -17.34 10.08 -5.10
N TRP A 206 -17.22 8.92 -4.49
CA TRP A 206 -17.07 7.65 -5.21
C TRP A 206 -17.70 6.48 -4.44
N LYS A 207 -18.46 5.65 -5.11
CA LYS A 207 -19.05 4.45 -4.53
C LYS A 207 -19.08 3.29 -5.51
N LYS A 208 -19.05 2.08 -4.98
CA LYS A 208 -19.13 0.83 -5.70
C LYS A 208 -20.50 0.18 -5.49
N THR A 209 -21.24 -0.01 -6.56
CA THR A 209 -22.60 -0.59 -6.52
C THR A 209 -22.62 -2.07 -6.87
N ASP A 210 -21.63 -2.54 -7.64
CA ASP A 210 -21.46 -3.94 -8.06
C ASP A 210 -20.42 -4.65 -7.14
N CYS A 211 -20.73 -4.72 -5.84
CA CYS A 211 -19.91 -5.41 -4.83
C CYS A 211 -20.81 -6.19 -3.86
N TYR A 212 -20.26 -7.20 -3.21
CA TYR A 212 -21.07 -8.07 -2.34
C TYR A 212 -21.61 -7.34 -1.11
N ALA A 213 -20.95 -6.27 -0.64
CA ALA A 213 -21.48 -5.47 0.46
C ALA A 213 -22.77 -4.73 0.05
N ALA A 214 -22.78 -4.11 -1.14
CA ALA A 214 -23.96 -3.45 -1.70
C ALA A 214 -25.06 -4.45 -2.09
N GLU A 215 -24.72 -5.69 -2.47
CA GLU A 215 -25.68 -6.77 -2.70
C GLU A 215 -26.38 -7.18 -1.40
N ASN A 216 -25.66 -7.20 -0.28
CA ASN A 216 -26.23 -7.56 1.04
C ASN A 216 -27.01 -6.41 1.70
N ASP A 217 -26.59 -5.17 1.50
CA ASP A 217 -27.26 -3.97 1.98
C ASP A 217 -27.27 -2.90 0.88
N PRO A 218 -28.32 -2.86 0.04
CA PRO A 218 -28.42 -1.89 -1.06
C PRO A 218 -28.61 -0.44 -0.62
N THR A 219 -28.89 -0.19 0.67
CA THR A 219 -29.09 1.16 1.24
C THR A 219 -27.79 1.78 1.70
N GLY A 220 -26.76 0.98 1.97
CA GLY A 220 -25.45 1.42 2.39
C GLY A 220 -24.58 1.96 1.24
N GLU A 221 -23.61 2.76 1.58
CA GLU A 221 -22.59 3.25 0.64
C GLU A 221 -21.26 2.54 0.86
N TYR A 222 -20.71 2.01 -0.21
CA TYR A 222 -19.54 1.13 -0.14
C TYR A 222 -18.47 1.49 -1.17
N GLY A 223 -17.23 1.15 -0.79
CA GLY A 223 -16.08 1.18 -1.66
C GLY A 223 -15.33 2.51 -1.67
N VAL A 224 -14.08 2.43 -2.11
CA VAL A 224 -13.21 3.58 -2.35
C VAL A 224 -12.39 3.35 -3.62
N PRO A 225 -11.99 4.41 -4.35
CA PRO A 225 -11.31 4.27 -5.62
C PRO A 225 -9.92 3.64 -5.46
N LYS A 226 -9.62 2.66 -6.32
CA LYS A 226 -8.29 2.04 -6.38
C LYS A 226 -7.37 2.90 -7.25
N GLY A 227 -6.58 3.75 -6.66
CA GLY A 227 -5.61 4.55 -7.42
C GLY A 227 -5.39 5.96 -6.91
N ASN A 228 -6.11 6.36 -5.86
CA ASN A 228 -5.84 7.61 -5.16
C ASN A 228 -5.04 7.37 -3.86
N LEU A 229 -4.41 8.42 -3.36
CA LEU A 229 -3.60 8.36 -2.15
C LEU A 229 -4.45 8.21 -0.88
N PRO A 230 -5.56 8.94 -0.69
CA PRO A 230 -6.42 8.80 0.48
C PRO A 230 -6.97 7.39 0.69
N SER A 231 -7.33 6.65 -0.38
CA SER A 231 -7.80 5.26 -0.26
C SER A 231 -6.77 4.33 0.37
N GLN A 232 -5.48 4.58 0.17
CA GLN A 232 -4.43 3.78 0.82
C GLN A 232 -4.49 3.98 2.34
N TRP A 233 -4.69 5.20 2.82
CA TRP A 233 -4.80 5.52 4.24
C TRP A 233 -6.11 5.01 4.85
N ILE A 234 -7.21 5.06 4.10
CA ILE A 234 -8.45 4.37 4.49
C ILE A 234 -8.17 2.87 4.68
N GLY A 235 -7.46 2.24 3.74
CA GLY A 235 -7.10 0.82 3.86
C GLY A 235 -6.18 0.53 5.06
N LEU A 236 -5.37 1.45 5.54
CA LEU A 236 -4.59 1.29 6.76
C LEU A 236 -5.46 1.40 8.01
N ALA A 237 -6.34 2.42 8.06
CA ALA A 237 -7.23 2.70 9.17
C ALA A 237 -8.27 1.58 9.36
N TYR A 238 -8.89 1.15 8.28
CA TYR A 238 -10.09 0.34 8.28
C TYR A 238 -9.96 -0.98 9.05
N LEU A 239 -8.84 -1.68 8.92
CA LEU A 239 -8.55 -2.91 9.66
C LEU A 239 -7.69 -2.68 10.92
N ASN A 240 -7.41 -1.44 11.30
CA ASN A 240 -6.56 -1.16 12.44
C ASN A 240 -7.17 -1.64 13.78
N GLU A 241 -8.49 -1.55 13.91
CA GLU A 241 -9.21 -2.09 15.07
C GLU A 241 -9.07 -3.63 15.14
N VAL A 242 -9.11 -4.29 13.98
CA VAL A 242 -8.88 -5.74 13.90
C VAL A 242 -7.44 -6.09 14.30
N ASP A 243 -6.45 -5.27 13.89
CA ASP A 243 -5.07 -5.48 14.34
C ASP A 243 -4.95 -5.44 15.87
N TRP A 244 -5.54 -4.44 16.51
CA TRP A 244 -5.55 -4.30 17.97
C TRP A 244 -6.36 -5.40 18.66
N TYR A 245 -7.49 -5.80 18.09
CA TYR A 245 -8.29 -6.92 18.58
C TYR A 245 -7.52 -8.23 18.60
N ILE A 246 -6.75 -8.52 17.53
CA ILE A 246 -5.88 -9.70 17.47
C ILE A 246 -4.70 -9.56 18.45
N ALA A 247 -4.11 -8.36 18.57
CA ALA A 247 -2.97 -8.12 19.45
C ALA A 247 -3.28 -8.33 20.93
N GLN A 248 -4.53 -8.12 21.35
CA GLN A 248 -4.98 -8.32 22.73
C GLN A 248 -5.18 -9.78 23.14
N ARG A 249 -5.01 -10.72 22.23
CA ARG A 249 -5.16 -12.15 22.52
C ARG A 249 -3.91 -12.69 23.25
N ASP A 250 -4.10 -13.38 24.37
CA ASP A 250 -3.02 -13.97 25.16
C ASP A 250 -2.25 -15.06 24.40
N ASP A 251 -2.90 -15.73 23.43
CA ASP A 251 -2.30 -16.79 22.63
C ASP A 251 -1.65 -16.29 21.32
N ASN A 252 -1.67 -14.98 21.05
CA ASN A 252 -1.04 -14.37 19.88
C ASN A 252 0.48 -14.21 20.11
N GLU A 253 1.28 -14.96 19.37
CA GLU A 253 2.76 -14.92 19.46
C GLU A 253 3.38 -13.83 18.56
N GLY A 254 2.59 -13.21 17.69
CA GLY A 254 2.98 -12.12 16.81
C GLY A 254 2.09 -11.98 15.58
N GLN A 255 2.07 -10.79 15.02
CA GLN A 255 1.28 -10.49 13.83
C GLN A 255 1.96 -9.45 12.95
N VAL A 256 1.61 -9.44 11.67
CA VAL A 256 2.05 -8.43 10.70
C VAL A 256 1.00 -8.28 9.61
N ARG A 257 0.69 -7.03 9.21
CA ARG A 257 -0.26 -6.72 8.14
C ARG A 257 0.37 -5.85 7.05
N TYR A 258 0.06 -6.19 5.82
CA TYR A 258 0.36 -5.39 4.64
C TYR A 258 -0.93 -5.18 3.84
N MET A 259 -1.61 -4.06 4.05
CA MET A 259 -2.94 -3.74 3.52
C MET A 259 -4.00 -4.76 3.97
N ASP A 260 -4.54 -5.53 3.02
CA ASP A 260 -5.55 -6.57 3.19
C ASP A 260 -4.98 -7.97 3.49
N ASP A 261 -3.69 -8.17 3.33
CA ASP A 261 -2.98 -9.44 3.60
C ASP A 261 -2.30 -9.37 4.97
N PHE A 262 -2.65 -10.24 5.90
CA PHE A 262 -2.06 -10.27 7.23
C PHE A 262 -1.78 -11.67 7.74
N LEU A 263 -0.79 -11.77 8.61
CA LEU A 263 -0.34 -12.99 9.25
C LEU A 263 -0.48 -12.86 10.76
N THR A 264 -0.92 -13.95 11.39
CA THR A 264 -0.93 -14.10 12.84
C THR A 264 -0.33 -15.47 13.20
N PHE A 265 0.46 -15.52 14.25
CA PHE A 265 1.23 -16.71 14.62
C PHE A 265 0.76 -17.25 15.96
N PHE A 266 0.54 -18.57 16.01
CA PHE A 266 0.04 -19.28 17.19
C PHE A 266 0.80 -20.59 17.40
N HIS A 267 0.95 -21.00 18.67
CA HIS A 267 1.45 -22.33 18.96
C HIS A 267 0.45 -23.41 18.50
N LEU A 268 -0.82 -23.26 18.83
CA LEU A 268 -1.83 -24.29 18.59
C LEU A 268 -2.66 -24.04 17.32
N LYS A 269 -2.97 -25.11 16.60
CA LYS A 269 -3.89 -25.08 15.45
C LYS A 269 -5.31 -24.63 15.84
N SER A 270 -5.77 -24.97 17.04
CA SER A 270 -7.06 -24.54 17.59
C SER A 270 -7.13 -23.03 17.74
N SER A 271 -6.06 -22.38 18.16
CA SER A 271 -5.94 -20.93 18.27
C SER A 271 -6.09 -20.22 16.91
N CYS A 272 -5.52 -20.80 15.85
CA CYS A 272 -5.72 -20.28 14.50
C CYS A 272 -7.18 -20.34 14.07
N LYS A 273 -7.88 -21.44 14.36
CA LYS A 273 -9.30 -21.63 14.04
C LYS A 273 -10.18 -20.64 14.81
N ASP A 274 -9.96 -20.55 16.12
CA ASP A 274 -10.70 -19.64 17.00
C ASP A 274 -10.47 -18.17 16.58
N CYS A 275 -9.22 -17.78 16.33
CA CYS A 275 -8.91 -16.43 15.85
C CYS A 275 -9.62 -16.12 14.55
N LYS A 276 -9.62 -17.03 13.57
CA LYS A 276 -10.32 -16.83 12.30
C LYS A 276 -11.83 -16.59 12.53
N ILE A 277 -12.48 -17.43 13.33
CA ILE A 277 -13.92 -17.30 13.64
C ILE A 277 -14.19 -15.96 14.34
N LYS A 278 -13.35 -15.56 15.28
CA LYS A 278 -13.48 -14.30 16.00
C LYS A 278 -13.29 -13.09 15.11
N ILE A 279 -12.37 -13.15 14.14
CA ILE A 279 -12.22 -12.08 13.14
C ILE A 279 -13.48 -12.00 12.26
N GLU A 280 -13.99 -13.13 11.75
CA GLU A 280 -15.20 -13.16 10.93
C GLU A 280 -16.38 -12.53 11.69
N LYS A 281 -16.57 -12.91 12.95
CA LYS A 281 -17.60 -12.37 13.84
C LYS A 281 -17.40 -10.87 14.09
N TYR A 282 -16.18 -10.42 14.37
CA TYR A 282 -15.85 -9.01 14.56
C TYR A 282 -16.22 -8.16 13.35
N LEU A 283 -15.85 -8.61 12.14
CA LEU A 283 -16.15 -7.91 10.89
C LEU A 283 -17.65 -7.78 10.66
N GLU A 284 -18.44 -8.79 11.04
CA GLU A 284 -19.90 -8.79 10.93
C GLU A 284 -20.56 -7.90 11.99
N GLU A 285 -20.20 -8.07 13.26
CA GLU A 285 -20.78 -7.31 14.39
C GLU A 285 -20.54 -5.80 14.28
N HIS A 286 -19.43 -5.39 13.66
CA HIS A 286 -19.11 -3.97 13.46
C HIS A 286 -19.52 -3.44 12.09
N SER A 287 -20.37 -4.19 11.36
CA SER A 287 -20.90 -3.77 10.04
C SER A 287 -19.82 -3.28 9.06
N MET A 288 -18.66 -3.94 9.07
CA MET A 288 -17.51 -3.48 8.30
C MET A 288 -17.67 -3.66 6.77
N GLY A 289 -18.72 -4.31 6.28
CA GLY A 289 -18.93 -4.56 4.85
C GLY A 289 -17.90 -5.51 4.21
N VAL A 290 -16.79 -5.78 4.86
CA VAL A 290 -15.71 -6.64 4.37
C VAL A 290 -15.73 -8.03 5.03
N ARG A 291 -15.22 -9.03 4.33
CA ARG A 291 -15.14 -10.41 4.84
C ARG A 291 -13.82 -11.08 4.50
N LEU A 292 -13.44 -12.08 5.28
CA LEU A 292 -12.28 -12.90 4.97
C LEU A 292 -12.49 -13.66 3.65
N HIS A 293 -11.45 -13.71 2.81
CA HIS A 293 -11.51 -14.41 1.53
C HIS A 293 -11.53 -15.93 1.75
N PRO A 294 -12.63 -16.65 1.35
CA PRO A 294 -12.86 -18.06 1.75
C PRO A 294 -11.78 -19.04 1.25
N LYS A 295 -11.15 -18.75 0.11
CA LYS A 295 -10.12 -19.63 -0.48
C LYS A 295 -8.69 -19.22 -0.14
N LYS A 296 -8.43 -17.97 0.21
CA LYS A 296 -7.08 -17.48 0.50
C LYS A 296 -6.78 -17.43 1.99
N THR A 297 -7.81 -17.23 2.83
CA THR A 297 -7.66 -17.31 4.28
C THR A 297 -7.46 -18.77 4.69
N LYS A 298 -6.31 -19.05 5.29
CA LYS A 298 -5.91 -20.42 5.66
C LYS A 298 -4.94 -20.40 6.83
N TYR A 299 -4.94 -21.47 7.59
CA TYR A 299 -3.93 -21.75 8.60
C TYR A 299 -3.10 -22.97 8.21
N MET A 300 -1.82 -22.93 8.48
CA MET A 300 -0.89 -23.99 8.09
C MET A 300 0.23 -24.15 9.11
N PRO A 301 0.76 -25.39 9.30
CA PRO A 301 1.97 -25.59 10.08
C PRO A 301 3.16 -24.93 9.39
N ILE A 302 4.10 -24.39 10.18
CA ILE A 302 5.28 -23.71 9.63
C ILE A 302 6.13 -24.60 8.71
N LYS A 303 6.11 -25.91 8.92
CA LYS A 303 6.82 -26.88 8.05
C LYS A 303 6.36 -26.82 6.58
N GLN A 304 5.07 -26.50 6.34
CA GLN A 304 4.54 -26.32 4.99
C GLN A 304 5.05 -25.03 4.34
N GLY A 305 5.43 -24.03 5.14
CA GLY A 305 5.78 -22.69 4.69
C GLY A 305 4.57 -21.89 4.24
N PHE A 306 4.76 -20.58 4.09
CA PHE A 306 3.73 -19.63 3.66
C PHE A 306 4.33 -18.55 2.75
N THR A 307 3.46 -17.73 2.14
CA THR A 307 3.88 -16.65 1.26
C THR A 307 3.35 -15.31 1.79
N PHE A 308 4.21 -14.28 1.84
CA PHE A 308 3.81 -12.95 2.27
C PHE A 308 4.68 -11.89 1.57
N CYS A 309 4.09 -10.78 1.14
CA CYS A 309 4.77 -9.65 0.46
C CYS A 309 5.70 -10.09 -0.69
N GLY A 310 5.31 -11.14 -1.43
CA GLY A 310 6.07 -11.64 -2.58
C GLY A 310 7.22 -12.60 -2.25
N TRP A 311 7.35 -12.98 -0.97
CA TRP A 311 8.33 -13.92 -0.46
C TRP A 311 7.68 -15.20 0.03
N GLN A 312 8.39 -16.32 -0.08
CA GLN A 312 8.04 -17.61 0.51
C GLN A 312 8.95 -17.87 1.71
N TYR A 313 8.34 -18.11 2.85
CA TYR A 313 9.00 -18.39 4.13
C TYR A 313 8.88 -19.86 4.48
N SER A 314 9.93 -20.45 5.04
CA SER A 314 9.94 -21.78 5.61
C SER A 314 11.09 -21.92 6.60
N ILE A 315 11.01 -22.90 7.51
CA ILE A 315 12.10 -23.28 8.41
C ILE A 315 12.59 -24.65 7.98
N ASP A 316 13.89 -24.84 7.85
CA ASP A 316 14.47 -26.14 7.54
C ASP A 316 14.70 -26.98 8.82
N ASP A 317 15.05 -28.25 8.64
CA ASP A 317 15.28 -29.21 9.77
C ASP A 317 16.41 -28.79 10.72
N LYS A 318 17.24 -27.81 10.30
CA LYS A 318 18.32 -27.22 11.11
C LYS A 318 17.91 -25.89 11.76
N GLY A 319 16.63 -25.54 11.72
CA GLY A 319 16.09 -24.31 12.29
C GLY A 319 16.39 -23.03 11.50
N ARG A 320 16.93 -23.15 10.30
CA ARG A 320 17.26 -21.95 9.50
C ARG A 320 16.02 -21.45 8.79
N ILE A 321 15.68 -20.20 9.04
CA ILE A 321 14.59 -19.51 8.33
C ILE A 321 15.05 -19.24 6.90
N LYS A 322 14.26 -19.69 5.94
CA LYS A 322 14.48 -19.45 4.50
C LYS A 322 13.46 -18.50 3.95
N CYS A 323 13.95 -17.46 3.29
CA CYS A 323 13.14 -16.45 2.60
C CYS A 323 13.46 -16.47 1.10
N ARG A 324 12.58 -17.07 0.31
CA ARG A 324 12.77 -17.28 -1.13
C ARG A 324 11.77 -16.49 -1.95
N VAL A 325 12.16 -16.08 -3.15
CA VAL A 325 11.23 -15.47 -4.11
C VAL A 325 10.17 -16.50 -4.54
N ARG A 326 8.90 -16.11 -4.53
CA ARG A 326 7.78 -16.92 -5.07
C ARG A 326 8.07 -17.39 -6.49
N THR A 327 7.59 -18.59 -6.81
CA THR A 327 7.87 -19.25 -8.09
C THR A 327 7.37 -18.44 -9.30
N ASP A 328 6.19 -17.85 -9.21
CA ASP A 328 5.62 -16.99 -10.25
C ASP A 328 6.48 -15.74 -10.48
N ARG A 329 6.87 -15.06 -9.40
CA ARG A 329 7.74 -13.87 -9.45
C ARG A 329 9.14 -14.22 -9.98
N LYS A 330 9.67 -15.38 -9.62
CA LYS A 330 10.92 -15.89 -10.18
C LYS A 330 10.84 -16.10 -11.70
N ARG A 331 9.72 -16.66 -12.20
CA ARG A 331 9.47 -16.82 -13.64
C ARG A 331 9.39 -15.46 -14.34
N LEU A 332 8.64 -14.52 -13.75
CA LEU A 332 8.51 -13.18 -14.29
C LEU A 332 9.85 -12.43 -14.34
N THR A 333 10.66 -12.52 -13.28
CA THR A 333 11.99 -11.92 -13.23
C THR A 333 12.88 -12.47 -14.36
N LYS A 334 12.88 -13.80 -14.58
CA LYS A 334 13.61 -14.41 -15.69
C LYS A 334 13.12 -13.90 -17.05
N LYS A 335 11.80 -13.80 -17.26
CA LYS A 335 11.19 -13.29 -18.50
C LYS A 335 11.58 -11.82 -18.75
N ARG A 336 11.54 -10.99 -17.69
CA ARG A 336 11.95 -9.57 -17.78
C ARG A 336 13.43 -9.42 -18.12
N MET A 337 14.30 -10.21 -17.49
CA MET A 337 15.74 -10.17 -17.76
C MET A 337 16.07 -10.62 -19.20
N LYS A 338 15.38 -11.66 -19.68
CA LYS A 338 15.51 -12.11 -21.07
C LYS A 338 15.13 -11.00 -22.05
N ARG A 339 13.94 -10.41 -21.87
CA ARG A 339 13.45 -9.31 -22.71
C ARG A 339 14.41 -8.10 -22.68
N LEU A 340 14.88 -7.73 -21.50
CA LEU A 340 15.83 -6.62 -21.34
C LEU A 340 17.13 -6.84 -22.12
N SER A 341 17.65 -8.08 -22.12
CA SER A 341 18.83 -8.48 -22.89
C SER A 341 18.58 -8.37 -24.41
N GLU A 342 17.43 -8.85 -24.88
CA GLU A 342 17.01 -8.75 -26.27
C GLU A 342 16.78 -7.29 -26.73
N ASP A 343 16.09 -6.48 -25.91
CA ASP A 343 15.81 -5.07 -26.21
C ASP A 343 17.10 -4.23 -26.23
N TYR A 344 18.09 -4.57 -25.38
CA TYR A 344 19.40 -3.92 -25.42
C TYR A 344 20.17 -4.26 -26.71
N CYS A 345 20.19 -5.51 -27.10
CA CYS A 345 20.83 -5.95 -28.34
C CYS A 345 20.25 -5.22 -29.55
N LYS A 346 18.91 -5.12 -29.61
CA LYS A 346 18.17 -4.43 -30.68
C LYS A 346 18.25 -2.89 -30.61
N GLY A 347 18.98 -2.33 -29.66
CA GLY A 347 19.09 -0.88 -29.49
C GLY A 347 17.85 -0.16 -28.96
N LYS A 348 16.83 -0.89 -28.47
CA LYS A 348 15.58 -0.32 -27.93
C LYS A 348 15.74 0.29 -26.54
N VAL A 349 16.78 -0.11 -25.81
CA VAL A 349 17.11 0.42 -24.49
C VAL A 349 18.60 0.74 -24.40
N THR A 350 18.96 1.73 -23.61
CA THR A 350 20.34 2.17 -23.41
C THR A 350 21.04 1.31 -22.33
N SER A 351 22.36 1.43 -22.23
CA SER A 351 23.14 0.83 -21.13
C SER A 351 22.73 1.39 -19.77
N PHE A 352 22.32 2.64 -19.71
CA PHE A 352 21.80 3.28 -18.50
C PHE A 352 20.47 2.64 -18.06
N ASP A 353 19.51 2.42 -18.99
CA ASP A 353 18.24 1.73 -18.70
C ASP A 353 18.46 0.31 -18.18
N VAL A 354 19.42 -0.40 -18.80
CA VAL A 354 19.83 -1.76 -18.35
C VAL A 354 20.34 -1.69 -16.92
N LYS A 355 21.25 -0.77 -16.60
CA LYS A 355 21.82 -0.60 -15.26
C LYS A 355 20.74 -0.30 -14.23
N GLN A 356 19.82 0.63 -14.51
CA GLN A 356 18.70 0.95 -13.61
C GLN A 356 17.81 -0.26 -13.32
N LYS A 357 17.35 -0.96 -14.37
CA LYS A 357 16.46 -2.12 -14.24
C LYS A 357 17.14 -3.30 -13.54
N MET A 358 18.44 -3.51 -13.78
CA MET A 358 19.22 -4.50 -13.06
C MET A 358 19.37 -4.14 -11.59
N ASN A 359 19.77 -2.90 -11.28
CA ASN A 359 19.93 -2.45 -9.90
C ASN A 359 18.64 -2.63 -9.10
N GLY A 360 17.48 -2.22 -9.62
CA GLY A 360 16.19 -2.44 -8.96
C GLY A 360 15.86 -3.93 -8.78
N THR A 361 16.17 -4.77 -9.77
CA THR A 361 15.97 -6.23 -9.67
C THR A 361 16.85 -6.85 -8.60
N PHE A 362 18.14 -6.51 -8.57
CA PHE A 362 19.08 -7.06 -7.60
C PHE A 362 18.87 -6.51 -6.20
N ALA A 363 18.50 -5.24 -6.05
CA ALA A 363 18.13 -4.65 -4.77
C ALA A 363 16.95 -5.42 -4.12
N PHE A 364 15.93 -5.76 -4.91
CA PHE A 364 14.84 -6.63 -4.43
C PHE A 364 15.37 -8.04 -4.08
N LEU A 365 16.17 -8.66 -4.94
CA LEU A 365 16.67 -10.02 -4.70
C LEU A 365 17.60 -10.10 -3.49
N ASN A 366 18.34 -9.05 -3.17
CA ASN A 366 19.25 -8.99 -2.00
C ASN A 366 18.53 -9.09 -0.65
N GLN A 367 17.22 -8.87 -0.60
CA GLN A 367 16.43 -8.97 0.63
C GLN A 367 16.21 -10.41 1.10
N GLY A 368 16.47 -11.42 0.27
CA GLY A 368 16.22 -12.84 0.61
C GLY A 368 17.31 -13.81 0.18
N ASP A 369 17.04 -15.10 0.35
CA ASP A 369 17.95 -16.20 0.02
C ASP A 369 18.00 -16.46 -1.48
N THR A 370 18.53 -15.53 -2.23
CA THR A 370 18.48 -15.51 -3.69
C THR A 370 19.84 -15.56 -4.39
N LYS A 371 20.94 -15.73 -3.67
CA LYS A 371 22.32 -15.73 -4.24
C LYS A 371 22.44 -16.62 -5.48
N GLN A 372 21.84 -17.82 -5.45
CA GLN A 372 21.85 -18.73 -6.60
C GLN A 372 21.03 -18.19 -7.78
N LEU A 373 19.88 -17.57 -7.52
CA LEU A 373 19.08 -16.95 -8.57
C LEU A 373 19.82 -15.76 -9.19
N GLN A 374 20.41 -14.91 -8.38
CA GLN A 374 21.21 -13.76 -8.86
C GLN A 374 22.36 -14.23 -9.77
N ARG A 375 23.14 -15.21 -9.32
CA ARG A 375 24.19 -15.83 -10.14
C ARG A 375 23.65 -16.38 -11.46
N TYR A 376 22.52 -17.12 -11.40
CA TYR A 376 21.88 -17.62 -12.61
C TYR A 376 21.52 -16.49 -13.59
N LEU A 377 20.90 -15.40 -13.10
CA LEU A 377 20.50 -14.27 -13.94
C LEU A 377 21.73 -13.60 -14.60
N THR A 378 22.80 -13.39 -13.84
CA THR A 378 24.03 -12.76 -14.33
C THR A 378 24.73 -13.64 -15.41
N TYR A 379 24.73 -14.96 -15.24
CA TYR A 379 25.40 -15.84 -16.23
C TYR A 379 24.53 -16.17 -17.44
N LYS A 380 23.21 -16.21 -17.26
CA LYS A 380 22.28 -16.61 -18.33
C LYS A 380 22.00 -15.47 -19.30
N TYR A 381 21.85 -14.25 -18.79
CA TYR A 381 21.48 -13.10 -19.60
C TYR A 381 22.65 -12.14 -19.72
N ILE A 382 23.04 -11.88 -20.95
CA ILE A 382 24.12 -10.96 -21.29
C ILE A 382 23.55 -9.73 -21.99
N PHE A 383 24.23 -8.62 -21.81
CA PHE A 383 23.90 -7.36 -22.43
C PHE A 383 24.98 -7.01 -23.44
N THR A 384 24.72 -7.36 -24.69
CA THR A 384 25.62 -7.19 -25.81
C THR A 384 24.88 -6.65 -27.04
N LYS A 385 25.61 -6.01 -27.95
CA LYS A 385 25.09 -5.62 -29.27
C LYS A 385 25.26 -6.73 -30.32
N ASP A 386 25.99 -7.78 -29.99
CA ASP A 386 26.19 -8.95 -30.85
C ASP A 386 25.11 -10.00 -30.64
N GLU A 387 24.20 -10.09 -31.61
CA GLU A 387 23.04 -11.00 -31.56
C GLU A 387 23.46 -12.49 -31.51
N SER A 388 24.59 -12.85 -32.09
CA SER A 388 25.10 -14.22 -32.08
C SER A 388 25.42 -14.75 -30.68
N LEU A 389 25.64 -13.84 -29.73
CA LEU A 389 25.95 -14.16 -28.34
C LEU A 389 24.70 -14.31 -27.45
N LEU A 390 23.53 -13.79 -27.85
CA LEU A 390 22.34 -13.80 -27.03
C LEU A 390 21.80 -15.20 -26.70
N HIS A 391 21.92 -16.11 -27.66
CA HIS A 391 21.29 -17.43 -27.57
C HIS A 391 22.26 -18.56 -27.21
N LYS A 392 23.58 -18.24 -27.00
CA LYS A 392 24.54 -19.25 -26.55
C LYS A 392 24.14 -19.80 -25.18
N ASP A 393 23.93 -21.11 -25.09
CA ASP A 393 23.58 -21.76 -23.81
C ASP A 393 24.84 -21.78 -22.90
N ARG A 394 24.80 -20.94 -21.88
CA ARG A 394 25.83 -20.83 -20.84
C ARG A 394 25.48 -21.58 -19.57
N SER A 395 24.37 -22.32 -19.57
CA SER A 395 23.90 -23.09 -18.41
C SER A 395 24.93 -24.19 -18.00
N TYR A 396 25.71 -24.70 -18.96
CA TYR A 396 26.77 -25.66 -18.68
C TYR A 396 27.88 -25.06 -17.80
N ASN A 397 28.33 -23.87 -18.13
CA ASN A 397 29.37 -23.17 -17.33
C ASN A 397 28.87 -22.80 -15.94
N PHE A 398 27.61 -22.47 -15.80
CA PHE A 398 26.98 -22.21 -14.50
C PHE A 398 26.94 -23.48 -13.65
N LYS A 399 26.48 -24.60 -14.20
CA LYS A 399 26.45 -25.90 -13.51
C LYS A 399 27.84 -26.37 -13.08
N LYS A 400 28.82 -26.25 -13.96
CA LYS A 400 30.23 -26.61 -13.68
C LYS A 400 30.79 -25.76 -12.53
N LYS A 401 30.62 -24.43 -12.57
CA LYS A 401 31.03 -23.53 -11.48
C LYS A 401 30.31 -23.78 -10.17
N GLN A 402 29.02 -24.16 -10.20
CA GLN A 402 28.29 -24.56 -8.99
C GLN A 402 28.85 -25.86 -8.37
N LYS A 403 29.28 -26.80 -9.20
CA LYS A 403 29.88 -28.04 -8.74
C LYS A 403 31.23 -27.78 -8.07
N ILE A 404 32.10 -27.00 -8.69
CA ILE A 404 33.39 -26.56 -8.12
C ILE A 404 33.21 -25.84 -6.78
N TYR A 405 32.29 -24.88 -6.71
CA TYR A 405 32.03 -24.14 -5.48
C TYR A 405 31.46 -25.00 -4.32
N LYS A 406 30.73 -26.08 -4.64
CA LYS A 406 30.27 -27.04 -3.63
C LYS A 406 31.42 -27.92 -3.15
N GLU A 407 32.29 -28.31 -4.04
CA GLU A 407 33.49 -29.09 -3.73
C GLU A 407 34.47 -28.26 -2.87
N GLU A 408 34.75 -27.01 -3.23
CA GLU A 408 35.58 -26.11 -2.42
C GLU A 408 35.04 -25.91 -1.00
N LYS A 409 33.74 -25.74 -0.86
CA LYS A 409 33.10 -25.65 0.49
C LYS A 409 33.06 -26.95 1.28
N SER A 410 33.23 -28.09 0.67
CA SER A 410 33.37 -29.34 1.41
C SER A 410 34.77 -29.50 2.01
N TYR A 411 35.78 -28.99 1.33
CA TYR A 411 37.20 -28.98 1.81
C TYR A 411 37.48 -27.93 2.90
N GLU A 412 36.65 -26.85 3.00
CA GLU A 412 36.76 -25.86 4.09
C GLU A 412 36.08 -26.35 5.40
N LYS A 413 35.50 -27.54 5.39
CA LYS A 413 34.75 -28.10 6.55
C LYS A 413 35.38 -29.39 7.11
N GLU A 414 36.45 -29.89 6.51
CA GLU A 414 37.36 -30.89 7.03
C GLU A 414 38.58 -30.17 7.66
#